data_a4b872576374630d422ecf25df2c3cf8
#
_entry.id   a4b872576374630d422ecf25df2c3cf8
#
_cell.length_a   1.000
_cell.length_b   1.000
_cell.length_c   1.000
_cell.angle_alpha   90.00
_cell.angle_beta   90.00
_cell.angle_gamma   90.00
#
_symmetry.space_group_name_H-M   'P 1'
#
loop_
_entity.id
_entity.type
_entity.pdbx_description
1 polymer ?
#
loop_
_entity_poly.entity_id
_entity_poly.type
_entity_poly.pdbx_seq_one_letter_code
_entity_poly.pdbx_strand_id
1 'polypeptide(L)'
;MAAPDTHVRQRPLSPHLQVYRWQVQMASSILHRATGVILSVGALALVWGLLALAGGPEPWQAFIACIGSPLGTVALFGFSWALAYHLLNGIRHLVQDAGHGFAIADFVRSSWVSIIGSVLLVAAVWAIVLVRWGQA
;
A
#
# COMPACT_ATOMS: atom_id res chain seq x y z
N MET A 1 2.22 -65.29 -0.79
CA MET A 1 1.56 -64.09 -0.25
C MET A 1 2.47 -62.92 -0.57
N ALA A 2 2.14 -62.15 -1.58
CA ALA A 2 2.93 -60.96 -1.95
C ALA A 2 2.62 -59.86 -0.94
N ALA A 3 3.65 -59.23 -0.37
CA ALA A 3 3.51 -58.06 0.52
C ALA A 3 2.81 -56.91 -0.22
N PRO A 4 1.88 -56.20 0.41
CA PRO A 4 1.25 -55.06 -0.23
C PRO A 4 2.30 -54.00 -0.51
N ASP A 5 2.39 -53.62 -1.80
CA ASP A 5 3.24 -52.54 -2.29
C ASP A 5 2.78 -51.23 -1.65
N THR A 6 3.36 -50.87 -0.52
CA THR A 6 3.13 -49.57 0.13
C THR A 6 3.94 -48.52 -0.61
N HIS A 7 3.61 -48.24 -1.86
CA HIS A 7 4.02 -47.00 -2.49
C HIS A 7 3.36 -45.83 -1.73
N VAL A 8 4.05 -45.38 -0.70
CA VAL A 8 3.73 -44.10 -0.05
C VAL A 8 3.82 -43.03 -1.13
N ARG A 9 2.67 -42.61 -1.67
CA ARG A 9 2.61 -41.48 -2.61
C ARG A 9 3.26 -40.28 -1.93
N GLN A 10 4.44 -39.91 -2.35
CA GLN A 10 5.09 -38.66 -1.91
C GLN A 10 4.20 -37.50 -2.39
N ARG A 11 3.37 -37.02 -1.50
CA ARG A 11 2.58 -35.81 -1.78
C ARG A 11 3.49 -34.61 -1.71
N PRO A 12 3.34 -33.61 -2.61
CA PRO A 12 4.09 -32.38 -2.49
C PRO A 12 3.82 -31.73 -1.13
N LEU A 13 4.87 -31.24 -0.49
CA LEU A 13 4.79 -30.54 0.78
C LEU A 13 4.02 -29.23 0.59
N SER A 14 3.03 -28.97 1.44
CA SER A 14 2.33 -27.70 1.45
C SER A 14 3.32 -26.55 1.72
N PRO A 15 3.26 -25.43 0.97
CA PRO A 15 4.12 -24.28 1.22
C PRO A 15 3.74 -23.65 2.56
N HIS A 16 4.54 -23.88 3.59
CA HIS A 16 4.44 -23.21 4.88
C HIS A 16 5.69 -22.35 5.14
N LEU A 17 5.66 -21.49 6.16
CA LEU A 17 6.69 -20.47 6.42
C LEU A 17 8.14 -20.99 6.44
N GLN A 18 8.35 -22.28 6.73
CA GLN A 18 9.68 -22.89 6.80
C GLN A 18 10.21 -23.35 5.43
N VAL A 19 9.35 -23.49 4.41
CA VAL A 19 9.72 -24.08 3.11
C VAL A 19 9.68 -23.08 1.96
N TYR A 20 8.90 -21.99 2.02
CA TYR A 20 8.89 -21.01 0.96
C TYR A 20 9.80 -19.80 1.27
N ARG A 21 10.31 -19.19 0.22
CA ARG A 21 11.07 -17.93 0.32
C ARG A 21 10.17 -16.76 -0.07
N TRP A 22 10.25 -15.70 0.70
CA TRP A 22 9.53 -14.46 0.40
C TRP A 22 9.97 -13.88 -0.94
N GLN A 23 9.02 -13.65 -1.82
CA GLN A 23 9.21 -13.01 -3.10
C GLN A 23 8.61 -11.60 -3.06
N VAL A 24 9.16 -10.68 -3.85
CA VAL A 24 8.71 -9.28 -3.87
C VAL A 24 7.22 -9.15 -4.20
N GLN A 25 6.70 -10.00 -5.05
CA GLN A 25 5.27 -10.01 -5.40
C GLN A 25 4.36 -10.43 -4.26
N MET A 26 4.84 -11.29 -3.35
CA MET A 26 4.11 -11.65 -2.14
C MET A 26 4.04 -10.47 -1.19
N ALA A 27 5.16 -9.79 -0.96
CA ALA A 27 5.23 -8.56 -0.17
C ALA A 27 4.35 -7.47 -0.79
N SER A 28 4.40 -7.29 -2.10
CA SER A 28 3.58 -6.34 -2.84
C SER A 28 2.08 -6.58 -2.65
N SER A 29 1.65 -7.84 -2.68
CA SER A 29 0.24 -8.21 -2.45
C SER A 29 -0.22 -7.88 -1.01
N ILE A 30 0.61 -8.16 -0.01
CA ILE A 30 0.29 -7.86 1.39
C ILE A 30 0.25 -6.35 1.62
N LEU A 31 1.24 -5.62 1.10
CA LEU A 31 1.28 -4.15 1.18
C LEU A 31 0.05 -3.51 0.53
N HIS A 32 -0.42 -4.04 -0.60
CA HIS A 32 -1.62 -3.52 -1.24
C HIS A 32 -2.86 -3.66 -0.37
N ARG A 33 -3.02 -4.80 0.29
CA ARG A 33 -4.13 -5.02 1.24
C ARG A 33 -4.01 -4.13 2.47
N ALA A 34 -2.81 -4.03 3.05
CA ALA A 34 -2.56 -3.19 4.22
C ALA A 34 -2.82 -1.71 3.90
N THR A 35 -2.32 -1.22 2.76
CA THR A 35 -2.59 0.16 2.33
C THR A 35 -4.06 0.40 2.03
N GLY A 36 -4.80 -0.58 1.49
CA GLY A 36 -6.25 -0.49 1.33
C GLY A 36 -6.98 -0.27 2.65
N VAL A 37 -6.59 -0.98 3.72
CA VAL A 37 -7.14 -0.77 5.08
C VAL A 37 -6.79 0.64 5.60
N ILE A 38 -5.53 1.06 5.43
CA ILE A 38 -5.11 2.42 5.83
C ILE A 38 -5.93 3.49 5.10
N LEU A 39 -6.16 3.33 3.81
CA LEU A 39 -6.98 4.26 3.03
C LEU A 39 -8.44 4.28 3.49
N SER A 40 -9.00 3.14 3.84
CA SER A 40 -10.36 3.07 4.37
C SER A 40 -10.50 3.82 5.69
N VAL A 41 -9.54 3.68 6.60
CA VAL A 41 -9.48 4.46 7.85
C VAL A 41 -9.26 5.95 7.55
N GLY A 42 -8.35 6.26 6.62
CA GLY A 42 -8.06 7.64 6.22
C GLY A 42 -9.26 8.34 5.56
N ALA A 43 -10.14 7.60 4.89
CA ALA A 43 -11.39 8.13 4.36
C ALA A 43 -12.30 8.70 5.46
N LEU A 44 -12.31 8.09 6.65
CA LEU A 44 -13.05 8.63 7.80
C LEU A 44 -12.48 9.97 8.27
N ALA A 45 -11.15 10.10 8.28
CA ALA A 45 -10.49 11.37 8.61
C ALA A 45 -10.79 12.45 7.55
N LEU A 46 -10.86 12.07 6.30
CA LEU A 46 -11.26 12.98 5.20
C LEU A 46 -12.71 13.44 5.37
N VAL A 47 -13.64 12.53 5.70
CA VAL A 47 -15.03 12.87 6.00
C VAL A 47 -15.11 13.81 7.20
N TRP A 48 -14.35 13.53 8.27
CA TRP A 48 -14.26 14.44 9.42
C TRP A 48 -13.78 15.84 9.00
N GLY A 49 -12.75 15.94 8.16
CA GLY A 49 -12.28 17.22 7.64
C GLY A 49 -13.33 17.99 6.84
N LEU A 50 -14.09 17.29 5.98
CA LEU A 50 -15.19 17.89 5.23
C LEU A 50 -16.33 18.37 6.14
N LEU A 51 -16.68 17.60 7.16
CA LEU A 51 -17.69 17.99 8.15
C LEU A 51 -17.19 19.19 8.99
N ALA A 52 -15.92 19.20 9.37
CA ALA A 52 -15.33 20.32 10.09
C ALA A 52 -15.34 21.60 9.25
N LEU A 53 -15.03 21.48 7.96
CA LEU A 53 -15.08 22.61 7.02
C LEU A 53 -16.52 23.14 6.87
N ALA A 54 -17.51 22.26 6.75
CA ALA A 54 -18.91 22.63 6.66
C ALA A 54 -19.47 23.20 7.97
N GLY A 55 -18.89 22.81 9.12
CA GLY A 55 -19.29 23.26 10.46
C GLY A 55 -18.82 24.69 10.82
N GLY A 56 -17.96 25.28 9.99
CA GLY A 56 -17.49 26.65 10.17
C GLY A 56 -16.07 26.79 10.72
N PRO A 57 -15.65 28.01 11.09
CA PRO A 57 -14.24 28.30 11.41
C PRO A 57 -13.70 27.54 12.63
N GLU A 58 -14.48 27.39 13.69
CA GLU A 58 -14.03 26.77 14.93
C GLU A 58 -13.71 25.27 14.76
N PRO A 59 -14.61 24.40 14.27
CA PRO A 59 -14.30 22.99 14.02
C PRO A 59 -13.21 22.81 12.95
N TRP A 60 -13.13 23.71 11.96
CA TRP A 60 -12.08 23.69 10.97
C TRP A 60 -10.69 23.94 11.58
N GLN A 61 -10.55 24.94 12.45
CA GLN A 61 -9.30 25.21 13.14
C GLN A 61 -8.87 24.04 14.04
N ALA A 62 -9.82 23.39 14.73
CA ALA A 62 -9.53 22.19 15.53
C ALA A 62 -9.02 21.03 14.65
N PHE A 63 -9.62 20.81 13.49
CA PHE A 63 -9.16 19.81 12.51
C PHE A 63 -7.74 20.11 12.03
N ILE A 64 -7.47 21.35 11.59
CA ILE A 64 -6.15 21.77 11.09
C ILE A 64 -5.09 21.65 12.19
N ALA A 65 -5.40 22.03 13.43
CA ALA A 65 -4.49 21.87 14.56
C ALA A 65 -4.15 20.40 14.84
N CYS A 66 -5.13 19.49 14.71
CA CYS A 66 -4.91 18.05 14.85
C CYS A 66 -4.00 17.50 13.76
N ILE A 67 -4.30 17.79 12.48
CA ILE A 67 -3.52 17.30 11.34
C ILE A 67 -2.12 17.94 11.27
N GLY A 68 -1.99 19.20 11.67
CA GLY A 68 -0.72 19.94 11.72
C GLY A 68 0.15 19.58 12.94
N SER A 69 -0.37 18.80 13.89
CA SER A 69 0.44 18.32 15.01
C SER A 69 1.55 17.37 14.52
N PRO A 70 2.63 17.16 15.29
CA PRO A 70 3.69 16.23 14.89
C PRO A 70 3.16 14.81 14.57
N LEU A 71 2.23 14.31 15.38
CA LEU A 71 1.61 13.01 15.13
C LEU A 71 0.72 13.03 13.88
N GLY A 72 -0.09 14.07 13.70
CA GLY A 72 -0.93 14.27 12.51
C GLY A 72 -0.09 14.36 11.23
N THR A 73 1.02 15.07 11.26
CA THR A 73 1.95 15.18 10.12
C THR A 73 2.57 13.82 9.76
N VAL A 74 2.99 13.03 10.76
CA VAL A 74 3.50 11.66 10.53
C VAL A 74 2.41 10.76 9.96
N ALA A 75 1.20 10.83 10.48
CA ALA A 75 0.06 10.09 9.97
C ALA A 75 -0.27 10.49 8.53
N LEU A 76 -0.25 11.78 8.21
CA LEU A 76 -0.48 12.30 6.87
C LEU A 76 0.61 11.83 5.89
N PHE A 77 1.87 11.80 6.31
CA PHE A 77 2.96 11.25 5.50
C PHE A 77 2.73 9.77 5.20
N GLY A 78 2.41 8.97 6.23
CA GLY A 78 2.12 7.55 6.06
C GLY A 78 0.90 7.30 5.17
N PHE A 79 -0.16 8.10 5.32
CA PHE A 79 -1.34 8.06 4.46
C PHE A 79 -0.99 8.41 2.99
N SER A 80 -0.17 9.43 2.77
CA SER A 80 0.30 9.82 1.43
C SER A 80 1.05 8.67 0.74
N TRP A 81 1.91 7.98 1.50
CA TRP A 81 2.60 6.80 0.96
C TRP A 81 1.64 5.64 0.69
N ALA A 82 0.71 5.37 1.60
CA ALA A 82 -0.30 4.34 1.39
C ALA A 82 -1.11 4.63 0.12
N LEU A 83 -1.50 5.88 -0.12
CA LEU A 83 -2.24 6.31 -1.32
C LEU A 83 -1.40 6.10 -2.60
N ALA A 84 -0.16 6.58 -2.60
CA ALA A 84 0.73 6.46 -3.75
C ALA A 84 1.01 4.98 -4.10
N TYR A 85 1.30 4.17 -3.09
CA TYR A 85 1.54 2.74 -3.28
C TYR A 85 0.29 2.01 -3.77
N HIS A 86 -0.85 2.25 -3.14
CA HIS A 86 -2.12 1.62 -3.50
C HIS A 86 -2.53 1.97 -4.92
N LEU A 87 -2.34 3.22 -5.33
CA LEU A 87 -2.60 3.68 -6.69
C LEU A 87 -1.71 2.95 -7.71
N LEU A 88 -0.38 2.97 -7.52
CA LEU A 88 0.55 2.36 -8.47
C LEU A 88 0.35 0.84 -8.59
N ASN A 89 0.16 0.18 -7.46
CA ASN A 89 -0.10 -1.26 -7.46
C ASN A 89 -1.52 -1.59 -7.96
N GLY A 90 -2.50 -0.71 -7.76
CA GLY A 90 -3.84 -0.81 -8.33
C GLY A 90 -3.80 -0.72 -9.86
N ILE A 91 -3.06 0.24 -10.43
CA ILE A 91 -2.83 0.31 -11.89
C ILE A 91 -2.21 -0.99 -12.40
N ARG A 92 -1.21 -1.53 -11.68
CA ARG A 92 -0.61 -2.82 -12.01
C ARG A 92 -1.66 -3.94 -12.08
N HIS A 93 -2.59 -4.01 -11.11
CA HIS A 93 -3.67 -4.99 -11.14
C HIS A 93 -4.59 -4.79 -12.34
N LEU A 94 -4.95 -3.57 -12.68
CA LEU A 94 -5.77 -3.29 -13.88
C LEU A 94 -5.07 -3.72 -15.18
N VAL A 95 -3.75 -3.54 -15.28
CA VAL A 95 -2.95 -4.02 -16.42
C VAL A 95 -2.98 -5.55 -16.52
N GLN A 96 -2.91 -6.22 -15.35
CA GLN A 96 -3.02 -7.68 -15.30
C GLN A 96 -4.42 -8.17 -15.65
N ASP A 97 -5.48 -7.49 -15.18
CA ASP A 97 -6.86 -7.80 -15.52
C ASP A 97 -7.11 -7.64 -17.03
N ALA A 98 -6.38 -6.74 -17.70
CA ALA A 98 -6.36 -6.61 -19.15
C ALA A 98 -5.52 -7.69 -19.88
N GLY A 99 -5.01 -8.70 -19.16
CA GLY A 99 -4.29 -9.83 -19.75
C GLY A 99 -2.79 -9.62 -19.99
N HIS A 100 -2.17 -8.59 -19.40
CA HIS A 100 -0.79 -8.24 -19.62
C HIS A 100 0.10 -8.42 -18.38
N GLY A 101 1.41 -8.65 -18.59
CA GLY A 101 2.42 -8.64 -17.52
C GLY A 101 2.44 -9.90 -16.64
N PHE A 102 2.01 -11.05 -17.15
CA PHE A 102 2.00 -12.33 -16.41
C PHE A 102 3.33 -13.11 -16.49
N ALA A 103 4.24 -12.73 -17.38
CA ALA A 103 5.57 -13.33 -17.37
C ALA A 103 6.25 -13.06 -16.02
N ILE A 104 6.94 -14.05 -15.45
CA ILE A 104 7.54 -13.94 -14.11
C ILE A 104 8.44 -12.71 -13.99
N ALA A 105 9.23 -12.42 -15.01
CA ALA A 105 10.11 -11.25 -15.03
C ALA A 105 9.32 -9.92 -14.96
N ASP A 106 8.24 -9.80 -15.73
CA ASP A 106 7.38 -8.61 -15.73
C ASP A 106 6.65 -8.45 -14.40
N PHE A 107 6.21 -9.55 -13.82
CA PHE A 107 5.54 -9.59 -12.53
C PHE A 107 6.45 -9.10 -11.40
N VAL A 108 7.71 -9.55 -11.39
CA VAL A 108 8.72 -9.10 -10.42
C VAL A 108 9.06 -7.63 -10.66
N ARG A 109 9.33 -7.24 -11.91
CA ARG A 109 9.68 -5.86 -12.27
C ARG A 109 8.57 -4.87 -11.91
N SER A 110 7.33 -5.16 -12.25
CA SER A 110 6.18 -4.29 -11.92
C SER A 110 5.95 -4.16 -10.42
N SER A 111 6.24 -5.21 -9.62
CA SER A 111 6.19 -5.13 -8.16
C SER A 111 7.22 -4.13 -7.61
N TRP A 112 8.46 -4.17 -8.11
CA TRP A 112 9.48 -3.19 -7.74
C TRP A 112 9.14 -1.78 -8.20
N VAL A 113 8.58 -1.61 -9.40
CA VAL A 113 8.11 -0.30 -9.89
C VAL A 113 7.06 0.29 -8.96
N SER A 114 6.10 -0.50 -8.47
CA SER A 114 5.10 -0.02 -7.52
C SER A 114 5.72 0.41 -6.19
N ILE A 115 6.67 -0.36 -5.65
CA ILE A 115 7.33 -0.05 -4.37
C ILE A 115 8.20 1.21 -4.49
N ILE A 116 9.15 1.21 -5.43
CA ILE A 116 10.10 2.31 -5.59
C ILE A 116 9.38 3.56 -6.09
N GLY A 117 8.49 3.41 -7.05
CA GLY A 117 7.71 4.51 -7.62
C GLY A 117 6.86 5.23 -6.57
N SER A 118 6.25 4.49 -5.62
CA SER A 118 5.48 5.10 -4.54
C SER A 118 6.36 5.93 -3.60
N VAL A 119 7.55 5.47 -3.26
CA VAL A 119 8.50 6.22 -2.43
C VAL A 119 8.95 7.50 -3.14
N LEU A 120 9.32 7.40 -4.41
CA LEU A 120 9.74 8.56 -5.20
C LEU A 120 8.62 9.57 -5.38
N LEU A 121 7.38 9.10 -5.63
CA LEU A 121 6.22 9.97 -5.77
C LEU A 121 5.93 10.75 -4.48
N VAL A 122 5.94 10.07 -3.34
CA VAL A 122 5.73 10.73 -2.04
C VAL A 122 6.86 11.69 -1.72
N ALA A 123 8.11 11.30 -1.95
CA ALA A 123 9.25 12.20 -1.75
C ALA A 123 9.14 13.48 -2.59
N ALA A 124 8.73 13.36 -3.85
CA ALA A 124 8.51 14.51 -4.73
C ALA A 124 7.37 15.41 -4.23
N VAL A 125 6.22 14.82 -3.86
CA VAL A 125 5.07 15.58 -3.32
C VAL A 125 5.46 16.33 -2.05
N TRP A 126 6.10 15.65 -1.10
CA TRP A 126 6.49 16.27 0.16
C TRP A 126 7.61 17.31 0.00
N ALA A 127 8.53 17.11 -0.94
CA ALA A 127 9.51 18.13 -1.28
C ALA A 127 8.83 19.43 -1.76
N ILE A 128 7.81 19.32 -2.63
CA ILE A 128 7.03 20.48 -3.08
C ILE A 128 6.28 21.14 -1.91
N VAL A 129 5.65 20.34 -1.05
CA VAL A 129 4.91 20.83 0.11
C VAL A 129 5.85 21.60 1.05
N LEU A 130 7.02 21.04 1.38
CA LEU A 130 7.98 21.67 2.29
C LEU A 130 8.56 22.96 1.72
N VAL A 131 8.87 23.00 0.41
CA VAL A 131 9.34 24.23 -0.25
C VAL A 131 8.27 25.32 -0.21
N ARG A 132 7.00 24.97 -0.48
CA ARG A 132 5.89 25.93 -0.43
C ARG A 132 5.60 26.43 0.98
N TRP A 133 5.66 25.53 1.96
CA TRP A 133 5.44 25.87 3.37
C TRP A 133 6.54 26.79 3.92
N GLY A 134 7.78 26.56 3.52
CA GLY A 134 8.90 27.42 3.92
C GLY A 134 8.91 28.82 3.27
N GLN A 135 8.00 29.07 2.30
CA GLN A 135 7.84 30.36 1.62
C GLN A 135 6.61 31.16 2.12
N ALA A 136 5.77 30.55 2.96
CA ALA A 136 4.56 31.16 3.53
C ALA A 136 4.79 31.67 4.94
#